data_ca5b140e507f49c91b8c6ae290af2dae
#
_entry.id   ca5b140e507f49c91b8c6ae290af2dae
#
_cell.length_a   1.000
_cell.length_b   1.000
_cell.length_c   1.000
_cell.angle_alpha   90.00
_cell.angle_beta   90.00
_cell.angle_gamma   90.00
#
_symmetry.space_group_name_H-M   'P 1'
#
loop_
_entity.id
_entity.type
_entity.pdbx_description
1 polymer ?
#
loop_
_entity_poly.entity_id
_entity_poly.type
_entity_poly.pdbx_seq_one_letter_code
_entity_poly.pdbx_strand_id
1 'polypeptide(L)'
;GVFGGYTMRFVRFSLDWASNGAYKFTDEAPFKPIVSTAADNAKVESTISEYGIGTFYANAATTIPEGVTAYVATEEPVMNETNAEGNKVGTISMTSIADGIIPAKTGVVLRGEANKKYDFFYTAEDGDTETEGNMLRGYAGAAEFKEVELTDNYTSYVLAVNNDKAGFYRKDAGFKVYNNKSYLNVPGSAGARAIYFSFDDGAT
;
A
#
# COMPACT_ATOMS: atom_id res chain seq x y z
N GLY A 1 -25.20 2.41 1.24
CA GLY A 1 -24.27 1.98 2.28
C GLY A 1 -22.83 2.09 1.80
N VAL A 2 -21.89 2.35 2.70
CA VAL A 2 -20.46 2.38 2.40
C VAL A 2 -19.89 1.03 2.81
N PHE A 3 -19.27 0.29 1.90
CA PHE A 3 -18.53 -0.93 2.19
C PHE A 3 -17.07 -0.71 1.83
N GLY A 4 -16.16 -0.84 2.78
CA GLY A 4 -14.71 -0.76 2.55
C GLY A 4 -14.22 0.56 1.94
N GLY A 5 -14.85 1.70 2.26
CA GLY A 5 -14.49 3.00 1.70
C GLY A 5 -15.09 3.30 0.32
N TYR A 6 -15.85 2.36 -0.25
CA TYR A 6 -16.56 2.57 -1.51
C TYR A 6 -17.95 3.10 -1.26
N THR A 7 -18.34 4.14 -2.00
CA THR A 7 -19.74 4.51 -2.13
C THR A 7 -20.40 3.54 -3.13
N MET A 8 -20.99 2.46 -2.64
CA MET A 8 -21.82 1.64 -3.51
C MET A 8 -23.09 2.43 -3.86
N ARG A 9 -23.16 2.92 -5.07
CA ARG A 9 -24.43 3.32 -5.66
C ARG A 9 -25.14 2.04 -6.08
N PHE A 10 -26.19 1.70 -5.40
CA PHE A 10 -27.13 0.70 -5.92
C PHE A 10 -27.66 1.25 -7.25
N VAL A 11 -27.32 0.59 -8.33
CA VAL A 11 -28.06 0.78 -9.56
C VAL A 11 -29.47 0.33 -9.26
N ARG A 12 -30.39 1.24 -9.19
CA ARG A 12 -31.79 0.92 -9.07
C ARG A 12 -32.19 0.31 -10.41
N PHE A 13 -32.19 -1.01 -10.49
CA PHE A 13 -32.89 -1.69 -11.56
C PHE A 13 -34.36 -1.36 -11.34
N SER A 14 -34.93 -0.51 -12.18
CA SER A 14 -36.38 -0.43 -12.32
C SER A 14 -36.79 -1.74 -12.97
N LEU A 15 -37.20 -2.71 -12.17
CA LEU A 15 -37.89 -3.89 -12.70
C LEU A 15 -39.17 -3.36 -13.32
N ASP A 16 -39.30 -3.49 -14.62
CA ASP A 16 -40.56 -3.32 -15.29
C ASP A 16 -41.45 -4.52 -14.87
N TRP A 17 -42.38 -4.27 -13.94
CA TRP A 17 -43.33 -5.25 -13.44
C TRP A 17 -44.27 -5.81 -14.52
N ALA A 18 -44.20 -5.28 -15.73
CA ALA A 18 -45.00 -5.75 -16.87
C ALA A 18 -44.43 -7.05 -17.50
N SER A 19 -43.21 -7.45 -17.16
CA SER A 19 -42.62 -8.71 -17.62
C SER A 19 -42.63 -9.73 -16.51
N ASN A 20 -43.43 -10.79 -16.63
CA ASN A 20 -43.45 -11.95 -15.73
C ASN A 20 -42.18 -12.80 -15.78
N GLY A 21 -41.02 -12.22 -15.98
CA GLY A 21 -39.72 -12.88 -16.02
C GLY A 21 -39.06 -12.93 -14.65
N ALA A 22 -38.85 -14.12 -14.11
CA ALA A 22 -37.94 -14.32 -12.99
C ALA A 22 -36.50 -14.09 -13.48
N TYR A 23 -35.86 -13.06 -12.99
CA TYR A 23 -34.41 -12.88 -13.22
C TYR A 23 -33.63 -13.82 -12.31
N LYS A 24 -33.00 -14.82 -12.90
CA LYS A 24 -31.99 -15.61 -12.22
C LYS A 24 -30.66 -14.85 -12.28
N PHE A 25 -30.08 -14.56 -11.11
CA PHE A 25 -28.65 -14.28 -11.03
C PHE A 25 -27.94 -15.61 -11.29
N THR A 26 -27.28 -15.74 -12.41
CA THR A 26 -26.42 -16.91 -12.69
C THR A 26 -25.02 -16.56 -12.21
N ASP A 27 -24.34 -17.50 -11.56
CA ASP A 27 -22.95 -17.39 -11.08
C ASP A 27 -21.92 -17.21 -12.21
N GLU A 28 -22.36 -17.17 -13.46
CA GLU A 28 -21.50 -17.11 -14.64
C GLU A 28 -21.07 -15.68 -15.05
N ALA A 29 -21.62 -14.65 -14.43
CA ALA A 29 -21.13 -13.28 -14.63
C ALA A 29 -20.60 -12.77 -13.28
N PRO A 30 -19.28 -12.80 -13.04
CA PRO A 30 -18.72 -12.15 -11.88
C PRO A 30 -19.16 -10.68 -11.90
N PHE A 31 -19.70 -10.22 -10.78
CA PHE A 31 -20.12 -8.86 -10.59
C PHE A 31 -18.85 -7.99 -10.72
N LYS A 32 -18.57 -7.51 -11.91
CA LYS A 32 -17.57 -6.45 -12.05
C LYS A 32 -18.20 -5.20 -11.47
N PRO A 33 -17.59 -4.56 -10.46
CA PRO A 33 -18.08 -3.28 -10.00
C PRO A 33 -18.08 -2.33 -11.19
N ILE A 34 -19.25 -1.87 -11.61
CA ILE A 34 -19.33 -0.77 -12.56
C ILE A 34 -18.86 0.45 -11.77
N VAL A 35 -17.61 0.80 -11.96
CA VAL A 35 -17.10 2.11 -11.52
C VAL A 35 -17.87 3.12 -12.36
N SER A 36 -18.90 3.74 -11.77
CA SER A 36 -19.64 4.78 -12.48
C SER A 36 -18.71 5.98 -12.70
N THR A 37 -18.90 6.72 -13.77
CA THR A 37 -18.20 7.97 -14.08
C THR A 37 -18.25 9.02 -12.94
N ALA A 38 -19.12 8.85 -11.96
CA ALA A 38 -19.12 9.63 -10.72
C ALA A 38 -18.08 9.11 -9.69
N ALA A 39 -17.47 7.94 -9.92
CA ALA A 39 -16.33 7.42 -9.15
C ALA A 39 -14.98 7.92 -9.71
N ASP A 40 -14.97 8.57 -10.87
CA ASP A 40 -13.76 9.12 -11.48
C ASP A 40 -13.05 10.16 -10.61
N ASN A 41 -13.69 10.58 -9.50
CA ASN A 41 -13.11 11.46 -8.49
C ASN A 41 -12.91 10.79 -7.12
N ALA A 42 -13.17 9.49 -7.00
CA ALA A 42 -12.89 8.78 -5.76
C ALA A 42 -11.37 8.60 -5.62
N LYS A 43 -10.81 9.15 -4.54
CA LYS A 43 -9.37 9.21 -4.33
C LYS A 43 -9.01 8.94 -2.88
N VAL A 44 -7.75 8.57 -2.69
CA VAL A 44 -7.07 8.57 -1.40
C VAL A 44 -5.98 9.62 -1.44
N GLU A 45 -5.94 10.47 -0.42
CA GLU A 45 -4.88 11.47 -0.28
C GLU A 45 -3.73 10.90 0.54
N SER A 46 -2.49 11.13 0.09
CA SER A 46 -1.29 10.81 0.86
C SER A 46 -0.27 11.93 0.79
N THR A 47 0.33 12.26 1.93
CA THR A 47 1.38 13.27 2.03
C THR A 47 2.74 12.58 2.10
N ILE A 48 3.67 13.03 1.27
CA ILE A 48 5.07 12.66 1.32
C ILE A 48 5.74 13.44 2.46
N SER A 49 6.61 12.80 3.22
CA SER A 49 7.34 13.45 4.32
C SER A 49 8.31 14.51 3.82
N GLU A 50 8.87 15.29 4.74
CA GLU A 50 9.95 16.23 4.46
C GLU A 50 11.22 15.60 3.88
N TYR A 51 11.37 14.27 4.01
CA TYR A 51 12.48 13.49 3.46
C TYR A 51 12.17 12.91 2.06
N GLY A 52 11.06 13.30 1.43
CA GLY A 52 10.68 12.84 0.10
C GLY A 52 10.18 11.40 0.04
N ILE A 53 9.91 10.78 1.19
CA ILE A 53 9.50 9.36 1.32
C ILE A 53 8.17 9.26 2.08
N GLY A 54 7.32 8.34 1.67
CA GLY A 54 6.08 7.98 2.34
C GLY A 54 5.74 6.50 2.19
N THR A 55 4.65 6.08 2.79
CA THR A 55 4.08 4.74 2.56
C THR A 55 2.63 4.86 2.18
N PHE A 56 2.13 3.88 1.40
CA PHE A 56 0.75 3.88 0.96
C PHE A 56 0.18 2.46 0.86
N TYR A 57 -1.11 2.36 1.05
CA TYR A 57 -1.90 1.14 0.89
C TYR A 57 -3.35 1.50 0.59
N ALA A 58 -3.98 0.80 -0.34
CA ALA A 58 -5.40 0.91 -0.63
C ALA A 58 -6.04 -0.46 -0.88
N ASN A 59 -7.35 -0.58 -0.62
CA ASN A 59 -8.09 -1.83 -0.84
C ASN A 59 -8.43 -2.09 -2.31
N ALA A 60 -8.34 -1.06 -3.16
CA ALA A 60 -8.53 -1.16 -4.60
C ALA A 60 -7.33 -0.55 -5.32
N ALA A 61 -7.20 -0.89 -6.61
CA ALA A 61 -6.15 -0.34 -7.44
C ALA A 61 -6.27 1.19 -7.56
N THR A 62 -5.13 1.86 -7.58
CA THR A 62 -5.04 3.32 -7.69
C THR A 62 -3.99 3.73 -8.70
N THR A 63 -4.24 4.82 -9.42
CA THR A 63 -3.23 5.42 -10.29
C THR A 63 -2.16 6.12 -9.47
N ILE A 64 -0.91 6.03 -9.92
CA ILE A 64 0.21 6.78 -9.35
C ILE A 64 0.17 8.20 -9.91
N PRO A 65 0.09 9.24 -9.05
CA PRO A 65 0.06 10.61 -9.51
C PRO A 65 1.41 11.06 -10.10
N GLU A 66 1.36 12.03 -11.01
CA GLU A 66 2.57 12.63 -11.58
C GLU A 66 3.50 13.19 -10.49
N GLY A 67 4.80 12.92 -10.64
CA GLY A 67 5.83 13.33 -9.68
C GLY A 67 5.95 12.39 -8.47
N VAL A 68 5.29 11.24 -8.50
CA VAL A 68 5.44 10.18 -7.51
C VAL A 68 5.94 8.91 -8.19
N THR A 69 6.86 8.22 -7.54
CA THR A 69 7.22 6.83 -7.86
C THR A 69 6.80 5.94 -6.70
N ALA A 70 6.13 4.84 -6.99
CA ALA A 70 5.75 3.82 -6.01
C ALA A 70 6.63 2.58 -6.17
N TYR A 71 7.01 1.96 -5.05
CA TYR A 71 7.92 0.82 -5.02
C TYR A 71 7.35 -0.30 -4.17
N VAL A 72 7.60 -1.54 -4.60
CA VAL A 72 7.36 -2.78 -3.84
C VAL A 72 8.67 -3.35 -3.30
N ALA A 73 8.60 -4.25 -2.33
CA ALA A 73 9.73 -4.92 -1.70
C ALA A 73 9.51 -6.44 -1.77
N THR A 74 9.92 -7.06 -2.87
CA THR A 74 9.72 -8.48 -3.15
C THR A 74 10.92 -9.35 -2.81
N GLU A 75 12.08 -8.74 -2.60
CA GLU A 75 13.32 -9.43 -2.21
C GLU A 75 13.61 -9.23 -0.73
N GLU A 76 14.09 -10.28 -0.07
CA GLU A 76 14.49 -10.20 1.35
C GLU A 76 15.63 -9.20 1.55
N PRO A 77 15.61 -8.41 2.64
CA PRO A 77 16.66 -7.45 2.92
C PRO A 77 17.99 -8.14 3.24
N VAL A 78 19.08 -7.56 2.75
CA VAL A 78 20.44 -7.99 3.07
C VAL A 78 20.87 -7.39 4.41
N MET A 79 21.18 -8.26 5.39
CA MET A 79 21.45 -7.92 6.79
C MET A 79 22.95 -8.02 7.13
N ASN A 80 23.81 -7.36 6.40
CA ASN A 80 25.26 -7.55 6.50
C ASN A 80 26.04 -6.33 6.98
N GLU A 81 25.37 -5.27 7.39
CA GLU A 81 26.03 -4.04 7.83
C GLU A 81 25.88 -3.81 9.32
N THR A 82 26.81 -3.05 9.88
CA THR A 82 26.74 -2.53 11.26
C THR A 82 26.94 -1.02 11.20
N ASN A 83 26.01 -0.29 11.81
CA ASN A 83 26.10 1.18 11.87
C ASN A 83 27.15 1.65 12.88
N ALA A 84 27.37 2.97 12.94
CA ALA A 84 28.36 3.58 13.84
C ALA A 84 28.08 3.32 15.34
N GLU A 85 26.82 3.04 15.71
CA GLU A 85 26.42 2.71 17.06
C GLU A 85 26.53 1.20 17.38
N GLY A 86 27.06 0.39 16.48
CA GLY A 86 27.23 -1.05 16.65
C GLY A 86 25.94 -1.88 16.45
N ASN A 87 24.87 -1.28 15.94
CA ASN A 87 23.64 -1.98 15.64
C ASN A 87 23.69 -2.60 14.24
N LYS A 88 23.19 -3.83 14.10
CA LYS A 88 22.97 -4.43 12.78
C LYS A 88 21.92 -3.62 12.03
N VAL A 89 22.23 -3.34 10.77
CA VAL A 89 21.32 -2.69 9.82
C VAL A 89 21.25 -3.51 8.53
N GLY A 90 20.20 -3.34 7.78
CA GLY A 90 20.01 -4.01 6.50
C GLY A 90 19.71 -3.03 5.38
N THR A 91 19.76 -3.55 4.16
CA THR A 91 19.35 -2.84 2.95
C THR A 91 18.31 -3.68 2.22
N ILE A 92 17.23 -3.06 1.77
CA ILE A 92 16.16 -3.71 1.00
C ILE A 92 16.10 -3.12 -0.41
N SER A 93 16.04 -4.01 -1.40
CA SER A 93 15.82 -3.64 -2.80
C SER A 93 14.37 -3.19 -2.96
N MET A 94 14.19 -2.05 -3.59
CA MET A 94 12.89 -1.45 -3.86
C MET A 94 12.68 -1.39 -5.38
N THR A 95 11.71 -2.14 -5.88
CA THR A 95 11.38 -2.24 -7.31
C THR A 95 10.24 -1.29 -7.66
N SER A 96 10.46 -0.43 -8.64
CA SER A 96 9.48 0.56 -9.08
C SER A 96 8.30 -0.06 -9.82
N ILE A 97 7.12 0.51 -9.63
CA ILE A 97 5.91 0.19 -10.39
C ILE A 97 5.93 1.00 -11.70
N ALA A 98 6.13 0.32 -12.82
CA ALA A 98 6.36 0.97 -14.11
C ALA A 98 5.08 1.31 -14.89
N ASP A 99 3.98 0.58 -14.65
CA ASP A 99 2.70 0.74 -15.37
C ASP A 99 1.83 1.90 -14.84
N GLY A 100 2.28 2.56 -13.76
CA GLY A 100 1.57 3.70 -13.19
C GLY A 100 0.35 3.32 -12.34
N ILE A 101 0.16 2.03 -12.00
CA ILE A 101 -0.97 1.55 -11.21
C ILE A 101 -0.45 0.77 -9.99
N ILE A 102 -0.85 1.18 -8.80
CA ILE A 102 -0.65 0.39 -7.58
C ILE A 102 -1.79 -0.64 -7.51
N PRO A 103 -1.50 -1.95 -7.59
CA PRO A 103 -2.53 -2.97 -7.51
C PRO A 103 -3.31 -2.93 -6.19
N ALA A 104 -4.54 -3.44 -6.21
CA ALA A 104 -5.36 -3.53 -5.00
C ALA A 104 -4.65 -4.30 -3.89
N LYS A 105 -4.78 -3.81 -2.64
CA LYS A 105 -4.21 -4.43 -1.43
C LYS A 105 -2.68 -4.59 -1.45
N THR A 106 -2.00 -3.76 -2.22
CA THR A 106 -0.55 -3.72 -2.31
C THR A 106 0.01 -2.60 -1.45
N GLY A 107 0.87 -2.95 -0.49
CA GLY A 107 1.65 -1.97 0.26
C GLY A 107 2.82 -1.47 -0.58
N VAL A 108 3.05 -0.17 -0.56
CA VAL A 108 4.17 0.45 -1.30
C VAL A 108 4.91 1.48 -0.47
N VAL A 109 6.15 1.73 -0.83
CA VAL A 109 6.90 2.94 -0.48
C VAL A 109 6.70 3.95 -1.61
N LEU A 110 6.50 5.21 -1.25
CA LEU A 110 6.36 6.31 -2.19
C LEU A 110 7.59 7.21 -2.13
N ARG A 111 8.05 7.67 -3.28
CA ARG A 111 8.98 8.79 -3.42
C ARG A 111 8.33 9.91 -4.20
N GLY A 112 8.53 11.15 -3.76
CA GLY A 112 7.96 12.33 -4.39
C GLY A 112 8.51 13.61 -3.78
N GLU A 113 7.94 14.73 -4.17
CA GLU A 113 8.32 16.04 -3.64
C GLU A 113 8.00 16.13 -2.14
N ALA A 114 9.00 16.59 -1.37
CA ALA A 114 8.90 16.70 0.09
C ALA A 114 7.74 17.60 0.51
N ASN A 115 7.02 17.18 1.56
CA ASN A 115 5.87 17.88 2.14
C ASN A 115 4.68 18.05 1.18
N LYS A 116 4.69 17.41 0.02
CA LYS A 116 3.60 17.52 -0.96
C LYS A 116 2.54 16.47 -0.72
N LYS A 117 1.29 16.88 -0.88
CA LYS A 117 0.11 16.05 -0.85
C LYS A 117 -0.26 15.63 -2.26
N TYR A 118 -0.57 14.35 -2.44
CA TYR A 118 -0.93 13.76 -3.72
C TYR A 118 -2.26 13.02 -3.63
N ASP A 119 -2.99 13.02 -4.74
CA ASP A 119 -4.26 12.34 -4.92
C ASP A 119 -4.08 11.05 -5.71
N PHE A 120 -4.37 9.91 -5.08
CA PHE A 120 -4.35 8.59 -5.70
C PHE A 120 -5.79 8.23 -6.10
N PHE A 121 -6.10 8.32 -7.37
CA PHE A 121 -7.43 8.03 -7.88
C PHE A 121 -7.64 6.52 -8.03
N TYR A 122 -8.80 6.04 -7.61
CA TYR A 122 -9.17 4.66 -7.82
C TYR A 122 -9.35 4.37 -9.32
N THR A 123 -8.89 3.20 -9.74
CA THR A 123 -9.04 2.70 -11.11
C THR A 123 -9.66 1.31 -11.12
N ALA A 124 -10.28 0.94 -12.25
CA ALA A 124 -10.75 -0.42 -12.50
C ALA A 124 -9.67 -1.30 -13.17
N GLU A 125 -8.54 -0.71 -13.53
CA GLU A 125 -7.39 -1.42 -14.07
C GLU A 125 -6.63 -2.09 -12.93
N ASP A 126 -6.18 -3.33 -13.12
CA ASP A 126 -5.55 -4.10 -12.05
C ASP A 126 -4.04 -3.85 -11.92
N GLY A 127 -3.41 -3.24 -12.92
CA GLY A 127 -1.95 -3.09 -13.02
C GLY A 127 -1.24 -4.42 -13.32
N ASP A 128 -0.10 -4.33 -13.96
CA ASP A 128 0.69 -5.49 -14.40
C ASP A 128 1.91 -5.78 -13.50
N THR A 129 2.09 -4.99 -12.43
CA THR A 129 3.25 -5.11 -11.56
C THR A 129 3.21 -6.42 -10.76
N GLU A 130 4.29 -7.19 -10.85
CA GLU A 130 4.50 -8.38 -10.02
C GLU A 130 4.62 -7.99 -8.54
N THR A 131 3.70 -8.47 -7.73
CA THR A 131 3.64 -8.19 -6.29
C THR A 131 3.76 -9.44 -5.42
N GLU A 132 3.99 -10.62 -6.04
CA GLU A 132 4.24 -11.84 -5.30
C GLU A 132 5.52 -11.68 -4.45
N GLY A 133 5.44 -12.11 -3.21
CA GLY A 133 6.56 -11.92 -2.27
C GLY A 133 6.68 -10.51 -1.66
N ASN A 134 5.89 -9.54 -2.09
CA ASN A 134 5.94 -8.19 -1.50
C ASN A 134 5.77 -8.24 0.02
N MET A 135 6.77 -7.75 0.74
CA MET A 135 6.79 -7.75 2.22
C MET A 135 6.13 -6.52 2.83
N LEU A 136 5.71 -5.55 2.02
CA LEU A 136 4.97 -4.40 2.53
C LEU A 136 3.51 -4.80 2.80
N ARG A 137 3.06 -4.58 4.03
CA ARG A 137 1.69 -4.82 4.49
C ARG A 137 1.06 -3.49 4.85
N GLY A 138 -0.26 -3.41 4.80
CA GLY A 138 -0.90 -2.13 5.09
C GLY A 138 -2.31 -2.28 5.64
N TYR A 139 -2.91 -1.13 5.88
CA TYR A 139 -4.28 -1.02 6.33
C TYR A 139 -5.03 0.06 5.56
N ALA A 140 -6.22 -0.28 5.11
CA ALA A 140 -7.21 0.68 4.61
C ALA A 140 -8.60 0.22 5.09
N GLY A 141 -9.25 1.02 5.90
CA GLY A 141 -10.53 0.66 6.51
C GLY A 141 -11.27 1.88 7.06
N ALA A 142 -12.36 1.62 7.79
CA ALA A 142 -13.18 2.68 8.35
C ALA A 142 -12.57 3.30 9.62
N ALA A 143 -11.72 2.57 10.33
CA ALA A 143 -11.04 3.08 11.51
C ALA A 143 -9.81 3.91 11.10
N GLU A 144 -9.41 4.85 11.96
CA GLU A 144 -8.24 5.69 11.75
C GLU A 144 -6.95 4.87 11.67
N PHE A 145 -6.86 3.80 12.44
CA PHE A 145 -5.72 2.88 12.49
C PHE A 145 -6.17 1.44 12.77
N LYS A 146 -5.26 0.50 12.51
CA LYS A 146 -5.32 -0.89 12.94
C LYS A 146 -4.13 -1.16 13.88
N GLU A 147 -4.37 -1.84 14.99
CA GLU A 147 -3.31 -2.37 15.83
C GLU A 147 -2.70 -3.63 15.20
N VAL A 148 -1.39 -3.71 15.20
CA VAL A 148 -0.61 -4.84 14.71
C VAL A 148 0.15 -5.44 15.88
N GLU A 149 -0.19 -6.69 16.20
CA GLU A 149 0.52 -7.50 17.16
C GLU A 149 1.78 -8.11 16.53
N LEU A 150 2.87 -8.20 17.29
CA LEU A 150 4.07 -8.88 16.84
C LEU A 150 3.87 -10.39 16.88
N THR A 151 4.49 -11.09 15.96
CA THR A 151 4.48 -12.57 15.89
C THR A 151 5.89 -13.08 15.72
N ASP A 152 6.15 -14.32 16.17
CA ASP A 152 7.48 -14.94 16.04
C ASP A 152 7.87 -15.25 14.57
N ASN A 153 6.89 -15.25 13.67
CA ASN A 153 7.10 -15.59 12.27
C ASN A 153 7.63 -14.41 11.43
N TYR A 154 7.52 -13.19 11.94
CA TYR A 154 7.88 -11.98 11.22
C TYR A 154 8.52 -10.94 12.12
N THR A 155 9.45 -10.18 11.57
CA THR A 155 9.93 -8.95 12.17
C THR A 155 9.32 -7.75 11.47
N SER A 156 8.61 -6.91 12.22
CA SER A 156 7.90 -5.74 11.68
C SER A 156 8.73 -4.47 11.84
N TYR A 157 8.69 -3.65 10.81
CA TYR A 157 9.38 -2.36 10.74
C TYR A 157 8.41 -1.29 10.26
N VAL A 158 8.53 -0.09 10.81
CA VAL A 158 7.75 1.09 10.37
C VAL A 158 8.67 2.12 9.75
N LEU A 159 8.15 2.82 8.74
CA LEU A 159 8.85 3.97 8.17
C LEU A 159 9.00 5.05 9.24
N ALA A 160 10.21 5.48 9.47
CA ALA A 160 10.54 6.56 10.39
C ALA A 160 11.84 7.25 9.94
N VAL A 161 12.16 8.34 10.61
CA VAL A 161 13.43 9.04 10.45
C VAL A 161 14.16 9.02 11.78
N ASN A 162 15.41 8.67 11.74
CA ASN A 162 16.29 8.71 12.89
C ASN A 162 17.67 9.23 12.46
N ASN A 163 18.20 10.24 13.16
CA ASN A 163 19.45 10.92 12.81
C ASN A 163 19.46 11.36 11.32
N ASP A 164 18.39 12.04 10.88
CA ASP A 164 18.19 12.55 9.52
C ASP A 164 18.20 11.47 8.41
N LYS A 165 18.07 10.19 8.79
CA LYS A 165 18.03 9.08 7.85
C LYS A 165 16.66 8.41 7.86
N ALA A 166 15.96 8.48 6.73
CA ALA A 166 14.71 7.77 6.51
C ALA A 166 14.97 6.29 6.29
N GLY A 167 14.12 5.42 6.86
CA GLY A 167 14.24 3.98 6.73
C GLY A 167 13.12 3.26 7.46
N PHE A 168 13.15 1.96 7.40
CA PHE A 168 12.27 1.09 8.17
C PHE A 168 12.94 0.73 9.50
N TYR A 169 12.34 1.14 10.61
CA TYR A 169 12.87 0.91 11.96
C TYR A 169 12.06 -0.16 12.68
N ARG A 170 12.78 -1.12 13.28
CA ARG A 170 12.19 -2.29 13.93
C ARG A 170 11.25 -1.90 15.07
N LYS A 171 10.15 -2.64 15.16
CA LYS A 171 9.21 -2.59 16.29
C LYS A 171 9.50 -3.75 17.24
N ASP A 172 9.66 -3.43 18.52
CA ASP A 172 9.87 -4.38 19.60
C ASP A 172 8.60 -4.59 20.45
N ALA A 173 7.50 -3.91 20.09
CA ALA A 173 6.16 -4.05 20.68
C ALA A 173 5.10 -3.80 19.60
N GLY A 174 3.86 -4.17 19.91
CA GLY A 174 2.70 -3.88 19.06
C GLY A 174 2.61 -2.39 18.69
N PHE A 175 2.13 -2.09 17.51
CA PHE A 175 2.10 -0.72 16.96
C PHE A 175 0.84 -0.46 16.14
N LYS A 176 0.56 0.82 15.88
CA LYS A 176 -0.57 1.26 15.07
C LYS A 176 -0.13 1.48 13.62
N VAL A 177 -0.90 0.92 12.68
CA VAL A 177 -0.82 1.26 11.26
C VAL A 177 -2.02 2.14 10.92
N TYR A 178 -1.75 3.38 10.56
CA TYR A 178 -2.78 4.34 10.21
C TYR A 178 -3.41 4.01 8.86
N ASN A 179 -4.60 4.53 8.65
CA ASN A 179 -5.35 4.31 7.41
C ASN A 179 -4.55 4.75 6.19
N ASN A 180 -4.58 3.93 5.16
CA ASN A 180 -3.84 4.10 3.91
C ASN A 180 -2.31 4.18 4.06
N LYS A 181 -1.75 3.57 5.10
CA LYS A 181 -0.30 3.43 5.31
C LYS A 181 0.14 1.98 5.25
N SER A 182 1.41 1.78 4.90
CA SER A 182 2.03 0.47 4.92
C SER A 182 3.23 0.42 5.87
N TYR A 183 3.63 -0.79 6.22
CA TYR A 183 4.79 -1.14 7.03
C TYR A 183 5.49 -2.35 6.41
N LEU A 184 6.76 -2.55 6.73
CA LEU A 184 7.52 -3.68 6.25
C LEU A 184 7.41 -4.85 7.24
N ASN A 185 7.14 -6.05 6.74
CA ASN A 185 6.98 -7.27 7.52
C ASN A 185 7.86 -8.37 6.94
N VAL A 186 9.08 -8.48 7.47
CA VAL A 186 10.12 -9.40 6.98
C VAL A 186 9.91 -10.77 7.60
N PRO A 187 9.90 -11.86 6.82
CA PRO A 187 9.83 -13.22 7.36
C PRO A 187 10.97 -13.53 8.33
N GLY A 188 10.66 -14.31 9.37
CA GLY A 188 11.63 -14.73 10.38
C GLY A 188 12.06 -13.63 11.34
N SER A 189 13.08 -13.93 12.13
CA SER A 189 13.68 -12.97 13.06
C SER A 189 14.82 -12.20 12.39
N ALA A 190 14.50 -11.13 11.70
CA ALA A 190 15.51 -10.22 11.18
C ALA A 190 16.19 -9.48 12.33
N GLY A 191 17.50 -9.64 12.46
CA GLY A 191 18.28 -9.06 13.57
C GLY A 191 18.58 -7.57 13.43
N ALA A 192 18.20 -6.94 12.32
CA ALA A 192 18.50 -5.53 12.05
C ALA A 192 17.62 -4.59 12.87
N ARG A 193 18.20 -3.50 13.36
CA ARG A 193 17.48 -2.39 14.02
C ARG A 193 16.85 -1.45 13.03
N ALA A 194 17.45 -1.32 11.83
CA ALA A 194 16.94 -0.53 10.72
C ALA A 194 17.21 -1.22 9.38
N ILE A 195 16.36 -0.96 8.41
CA ILE A 195 16.50 -1.39 7.02
C ILE A 195 16.37 -0.14 6.15
N TYR A 196 17.41 0.12 5.36
CA TYR A 196 17.46 1.25 4.45
C TYR A 196 17.09 0.84 3.04
N PHE A 197 16.75 1.81 2.20
CA PHE A 197 16.29 1.56 0.84
C PHE A 197 17.47 1.51 -0.14
N SER A 198 17.37 0.60 -1.13
CA SER A 198 18.14 0.62 -2.37
C SER A 198 17.12 0.63 -3.51
N PHE A 199 16.96 1.76 -4.15
CA PHE A 199 15.98 1.92 -5.23
C PHE A 199 16.59 1.50 -6.57
N ASP A 200 15.78 0.89 -7.43
CA ASP A 200 16.20 0.41 -8.76
C ASP A 200 16.57 1.54 -9.73
N ASP A 201 16.16 2.78 -9.43
CA ASP A 201 16.56 3.99 -10.16
C ASP A 201 17.94 4.56 -9.73
N GLY A 202 18.66 3.84 -8.88
CA GLY A 202 20.00 4.22 -8.40
C GLY A 202 20.01 5.31 -7.31
N ALA A 203 18.84 5.72 -6.82
CA ALA A 203 18.75 6.66 -5.70
C ALA A 203 18.83 5.90 -4.35
N THR A 204 19.63 6.40 -3.43
CA THR A 204 19.81 5.84 -2.06
C THR A 204 19.51 6.89 -1.00
#